data_809321d0f40f0f38346aa3823b4848f4
#
_entry.id   809321d0f40f0f38346aa3823b4848f4
#
_cell.length_a   1.000
_cell.length_b   1.000
_cell.length_c   1.000
_cell.angle_alpha   90.00
_cell.angle_beta   90.00
_cell.angle_gamma   90.00
#
_symmetry.space_group_name_H-M   'P 1'
#
loop_
_entity.id
_entity.type
_entity.pdbx_description
1 polymer ?
#
loop_
_entity_poly.entity_id
_entity_poly.type
_entity_poly.pdbx_seq_one_letter_code
_entity_poly.pdbx_strand_id
1 'polypeptide(L)'
;LVHNGIIENADALRAALIADGETFASETDTEVVVHLLARAYDEAAPASYTGAVAGLSGTDEEVARRLVAAMRAVTAQLHGTFTLLVVSNQSPNVIVAARRSSPLVVGLGEGENFLGSDVLAFVEHTNRAVEIGQDQIVVVSATDVTVIDPDGTPVAPKEYEVDFSADRATKNGWPTYMEKEIHEQPEAVGATLADRIDSH
;
A
#
# COMPACT_ATOMS: atom_id res chain seq x y z
N LEU A 1 11.76 2.10 -1.06
CA LEU A 1 10.38 2.49 -1.37
C LEU A 1 9.91 1.77 -2.64
N VAL A 2 8.67 1.29 -2.64
CA VAL A 2 7.92 0.86 -3.83
C VAL A 2 6.77 1.86 -4.00
N HIS A 3 6.54 2.28 -5.24
CA HIS A 3 5.46 3.20 -5.61
C HIS A 3 4.71 2.68 -6.82
N ASN A 4 3.40 2.73 -6.75
CA ASN A 4 2.49 2.51 -7.87
C ASN A 4 1.49 3.66 -7.91
N GLY A 5 1.44 4.37 -9.02
CA GLY A 5 0.60 5.56 -9.20
C GLY A 5 1.34 6.74 -9.83
N ILE A 6 0.82 7.95 -9.60
CA ILE A 6 1.38 9.21 -10.12
C ILE A 6 1.27 10.29 -9.04
N ILE A 7 2.38 10.94 -8.73
CA ILE A 7 2.43 12.13 -7.86
C ILE A 7 2.38 13.38 -8.74
N GLU A 8 1.20 13.95 -8.88
CA GLU A 8 0.93 15.07 -9.80
C GLU A 8 1.70 16.35 -9.49
N ASN A 9 2.03 16.57 -8.22
CA ASN A 9 2.80 17.73 -7.79
C ASN A 9 4.30 17.44 -7.59
N ALA A 10 4.82 16.34 -8.16
CA ALA A 10 6.21 15.91 -7.99
C ALA A 10 7.22 17.00 -8.45
N ASP A 11 6.96 17.69 -9.56
CA ASP A 11 7.87 18.72 -10.07
C ASP A 11 8.05 19.89 -9.09
N ALA A 12 6.94 20.33 -8.48
CA ALA A 12 7.00 21.41 -7.49
C ALA A 12 7.75 21.01 -6.22
N LEU A 13 7.49 19.76 -5.74
CA LEU A 13 8.17 19.20 -4.58
C LEU A 13 9.67 18.98 -4.86
N ARG A 14 10.01 18.50 -6.04
CA ARG A 14 11.39 18.34 -6.50
C ARG A 14 12.14 19.67 -6.51
N ALA A 15 11.52 20.72 -7.08
CA ALA A 15 12.13 22.05 -7.13
C ALA A 15 12.41 22.58 -5.72
N ALA A 16 11.51 22.37 -4.76
CA ALA A 16 11.71 22.76 -3.38
C ALA A 16 12.86 21.98 -2.72
N LEU A 17 12.92 20.65 -2.90
CA LEU A 17 13.99 19.81 -2.38
C LEU A 17 15.36 20.18 -2.95
N ILE A 18 15.45 20.50 -4.25
CA ILE A 18 16.70 20.97 -4.88
C ILE A 18 17.12 22.32 -4.29
N ALA A 19 16.17 23.25 -4.08
CA ALA A 19 16.47 24.55 -3.45
C ALA A 19 17.00 24.38 -2.01
N ASP A 20 16.60 23.32 -1.32
CA ASP A 20 17.10 22.95 0.00
C ASP A 20 18.42 22.15 -0.03
N GLY A 21 18.97 21.88 -1.23
CA GLY A 21 20.27 21.23 -1.41
C GLY A 21 20.23 19.74 -1.72
N GLU A 22 19.06 19.14 -1.92
CA GLU A 22 18.95 17.74 -2.32
C GLU A 22 19.41 17.52 -3.76
N THR A 23 19.97 16.35 -4.02
CA THR A 23 20.42 15.93 -5.35
C THR A 23 19.65 14.71 -5.81
N PHE A 24 19.23 14.70 -7.05
CA PHE A 24 18.43 13.63 -7.64
C PHE A 24 19.24 12.82 -8.66
N ALA A 25 19.06 11.50 -8.66
CA ALA A 25 19.69 10.58 -9.59
C ALA A 25 18.76 10.19 -10.75
N SER A 26 17.46 10.44 -10.63
CA SER A 26 16.45 10.12 -11.63
C SER A 26 15.43 11.25 -11.80
N GLU A 27 14.58 11.12 -12.80
CA GLU A 27 13.45 12.02 -13.04
C GLU A 27 12.11 11.48 -12.48
N THR A 28 12.15 10.35 -11.75
CA THR A 28 10.93 9.71 -11.25
C THR A 28 10.31 10.49 -10.09
N ASP A 29 9.00 10.56 -10.06
CA ASP A 29 8.23 11.08 -8.92
C ASP A 29 8.46 10.26 -7.65
N THR A 30 8.75 8.97 -7.80
CA THR A 30 9.10 8.08 -6.70
C THR A 30 10.31 8.57 -5.90
N GLU A 31 11.35 9.09 -6.56
CA GLU A 31 12.54 9.62 -5.88
C GLU A 31 12.21 10.86 -5.05
N VAL A 32 11.28 11.71 -5.51
CA VAL A 32 10.77 12.83 -4.72
C VAL A 32 10.17 12.34 -3.41
N VAL A 33 9.34 11.30 -3.46
CA VAL A 33 8.73 10.71 -2.26
C VAL A 33 9.80 10.13 -1.32
N VAL A 34 10.85 9.50 -1.86
CA VAL A 34 11.96 8.96 -1.04
C VAL A 34 12.65 10.08 -0.26
N HIS A 35 12.99 11.20 -0.91
CA HIS A 35 13.62 12.35 -0.24
C HIS A 35 12.71 12.94 0.85
N LEU A 36 11.43 13.14 0.54
CA LEU A 36 10.46 13.62 1.53
C LEU A 36 10.33 12.69 2.73
N LEU A 37 10.25 11.38 2.49
CA LEU A 37 10.15 10.38 3.56
C LEU A 37 11.43 10.33 4.40
N ALA A 38 12.60 10.40 3.79
CA ALA A 38 13.87 10.40 4.52
C ALA A 38 13.95 11.61 5.46
N ARG A 39 13.67 12.81 4.97
CA ARG A 39 13.64 14.05 5.78
C ARG A 39 12.62 13.96 6.91
N ALA A 40 11.39 13.58 6.58
CA ALA A 40 10.34 13.46 7.58
C ALA A 40 10.65 12.38 8.63
N TYR A 41 11.31 11.30 8.25
CA TYR A 41 11.76 10.25 9.15
C TYR A 41 12.85 10.74 10.10
N ASP A 42 13.84 11.50 9.60
CA ASP A 42 14.92 12.06 10.41
C ASP A 42 14.42 13.13 11.39
N GLU A 43 13.42 13.91 10.97
CA GLU A 43 12.77 14.93 11.80
C GLU A 43 11.76 14.33 12.81
N ALA A 44 11.22 13.14 12.53
CA ALA A 44 10.23 12.49 13.38
C ALA A 44 10.85 12.08 14.72
N ALA A 45 10.42 12.69 15.81
CA ALA A 45 10.72 12.17 17.14
C ALA A 45 9.96 10.83 17.36
N PRO A 46 10.48 9.90 18.18
CA PRO A 46 9.76 8.66 18.50
C PRO A 46 8.34 8.86 19.05
N ALA A 47 8.09 10.03 19.67
CA ALA A 47 6.78 10.43 20.20
C ALA A 47 5.86 11.07 19.14
N SER A 48 6.28 11.26 17.88
CA SER A 48 5.45 11.88 16.83
C SER A 48 4.24 11.04 16.43
N TYR A 49 4.32 9.74 16.67
CA TYR A 49 3.18 8.82 16.60
C TYR A 49 3.14 7.96 17.85
N THR A 50 2.04 8.08 18.64
CA THR A 50 1.87 7.38 19.91
C THR A 50 0.81 6.27 19.85
N GLY A 51 0.19 6.05 18.68
CA GLY A 51 -0.76 4.96 18.46
C GLY A 51 -0.09 3.58 18.62
N ALA A 52 -0.89 2.57 18.87
CA ALA A 52 -0.41 1.20 18.94
C ALA A 52 0.09 0.73 17.55
N VAL A 53 1.16 -0.08 17.56
CA VAL A 53 1.61 -0.89 16.42
C VAL A 53 1.69 -2.33 16.93
N ALA A 54 0.76 -3.17 16.49
CA ALA A 54 0.59 -4.51 17.04
C ALA A 54 1.82 -5.39 16.81
N GLY A 55 2.11 -6.27 17.76
CA GLY A 55 3.14 -7.29 17.66
C GLY A 55 4.59 -6.79 17.61
N LEU A 56 4.82 -5.48 17.62
CA LEU A 56 6.16 -4.90 17.54
C LEU A 56 6.69 -4.47 18.90
N SER A 57 8.02 -4.52 19.05
CA SER A 57 8.72 -4.08 20.27
C SER A 57 10.13 -3.58 19.92
N GLY A 58 10.73 -2.81 20.86
CA GLY A 58 12.10 -2.34 20.72
C GLY A 58 12.32 -1.51 19.45
N THR A 59 13.40 -1.82 18.71
CA THR A 59 13.78 -1.09 17.50
C THR A 59 12.70 -1.15 16.41
N ASP A 60 12.06 -2.29 16.21
CA ASP A 60 11.03 -2.45 15.19
C ASP A 60 9.81 -1.55 15.49
N GLU A 61 9.40 -1.46 16.76
CA GLU A 61 8.33 -0.56 17.19
C GLU A 61 8.71 0.91 16.99
N GLU A 62 9.93 1.29 17.38
CA GLU A 62 10.40 2.67 17.23
C GLU A 62 10.45 3.09 15.75
N VAL A 63 11.05 2.26 14.90
CA VAL A 63 11.14 2.49 13.47
C VAL A 63 9.76 2.57 12.83
N ALA A 64 8.85 1.65 13.17
CA ALA A 64 7.47 1.65 12.69
C ALA A 64 6.76 2.96 13.02
N ARG A 65 6.85 3.43 14.28
CA ARG A 65 6.24 4.69 14.72
C ARG A 65 6.80 5.90 13.98
N ARG A 66 8.11 5.95 13.77
CA ARG A 66 8.75 7.02 13.00
C ARG A 66 8.32 6.99 11.52
N LEU A 67 8.27 5.80 10.91
CA LEU A 67 7.79 5.63 9.54
C LEU A 67 6.31 6.02 9.38
N VAL A 68 5.45 5.69 10.35
CA VAL A 68 4.04 6.13 10.35
C VAL A 68 3.95 7.64 10.43
N ALA A 69 4.71 8.28 11.32
CA ALA A 69 4.73 9.74 11.43
C ALA A 69 5.21 10.39 10.13
N ALA A 70 6.31 9.89 9.56
CA ALA A 70 6.84 10.37 8.28
C ALA A 70 5.85 10.17 7.13
N MET A 71 5.24 8.98 7.03
CA MET A 71 4.25 8.67 5.99
C MET A 71 3.05 9.62 6.07
N ARG A 72 2.54 9.89 7.28
CA ARG A 72 1.44 10.85 7.48
C ARG A 72 1.82 12.26 7.03
N ALA A 73 3.00 12.72 7.41
CA ALA A 73 3.48 14.05 7.05
C ALA A 73 3.68 14.20 5.53
N VAL A 74 4.17 13.15 4.89
CA VAL A 74 4.43 13.14 3.44
C VAL A 74 3.14 13.00 2.65
N THR A 75 2.27 12.03 2.96
CA THR A 75 1.02 11.84 2.23
C THR A 75 0.07 13.03 2.29
N ALA A 76 0.17 13.86 3.35
CA ALA A 76 -0.61 15.09 3.47
C ALA A 76 -0.24 16.17 2.44
N GLN A 77 0.97 16.12 1.87
CA GLN A 77 1.44 17.09 0.87
C GLN A 77 1.47 16.52 -0.56
N LEU A 78 1.23 15.21 -0.73
CA LEU A 78 1.17 14.61 -2.06
C LEU A 78 -0.21 14.82 -2.70
N HIS A 79 -0.20 15.15 -3.99
CA HIS A 79 -1.38 15.17 -4.85
C HIS A 79 -1.31 14.03 -5.86
N GLY A 80 -2.47 13.51 -6.26
CA GLY A 80 -2.56 12.42 -7.22
C GLY A 80 -2.99 11.09 -6.61
N THR A 81 -2.68 10.01 -7.30
CA THR A 81 -3.04 8.64 -6.93
C THR A 81 -1.79 7.85 -6.61
N PHE A 82 -1.75 7.15 -5.50
CA PHE A 82 -0.56 6.39 -5.11
C PHE A 82 -0.87 5.20 -4.20
N THR A 83 -0.02 4.22 -4.29
CA THR A 83 0.26 3.20 -3.27
C THR A 83 1.75 3.22 -2.99
N LEU A 84 2.11 3.48 -1.75
CA LEU A 84 3.49 3.59 -1.27
C LEU A 84 3.77 2.49 -0.25
N LEU A 85 4.88 1.76 -0.42
CA LEU A 85 5.38 0.80 0.55
C LEU A 85 6.81 1.16 0.90
N VAL A 86 7.10 1.30 2.18
CA VAL A 86 8.44 1.66 2.68
C VAL A 86 8.94 0.63 3.69
N VAL A 87 10.20 0.31 3.60
CA VAL A 87 10.96 -0.49 4.57
C VAL A 87 12.23 0.28 4.94
N SER A 88 12.62 0.22 6.21
CA SER A 88 13.89 0.75 6.67
C SER A 88 14.92 -0.37 6.82
N ASN A 89 16.19 -0.10 6.51
CA ASN A 89 17.30 -1.01 6.80
C ASN A 89 17.52 -1.21 8.30
N GLN A 90 17.01 -0.32 9.14
CA GLN A 90 17.06 -0.45 10.60
C GLN A 90 16.02 -1.45 11.14
N SER A 91 14.96 -1.73 10.36
CA SER A 91 13.90 -2.68 10.69
C SER A 91 13.38 -3.34 9.42
N PRO A 92 14.12 -4.30 8.83
CA PRO A 92 13.73 -4.95 7.57
C PRO A 92 12.50 -5.86 7.71
N ASN A 93 12.07 -6.13 8.94
CA ASN A 93 10.91 -6.99 9.24
C ASN A 93 9.57 -6.23 9.26
N VAL A 94 9.60 -4.91 9.04
CA VAL A 94 8.42 -4.06 9.08
C VAL A 94 8.26 -3.31 7.77
N ILE A 95 7.06 -3.36 7.20
CA ILE A 95 6.67 -2.55 6.06
C ILE A 95 5.60 -1.57 6.53
N VAL A 96 5.76 -0.30 6.21
CA VAL A 96 4.72 0.71 6.36
C VAL A 96 4.22 1.10 4.98
N ALA A 97 2.92 1.03 4.77
CA ALA A 97 2.34 1.34 3.48
C ALA A 97 1.18 2.34 3.61
N ALA A 98 0.92 3.09 2.55
CA ALA A 98 -0.20 4.02 2.45
C ALA A 98 -0.77 3.99 1.05
N ARG A 99 -2.07 4.31 0.92
CA ARG A 99 -2.71 4.40 -0.39
C ARG A 99 -3.60 5.63 -0.51
N ARG A 100 -3.72 6.15 -1.75
CA ARG A 100 -4.73 7.12 -2.17
C ARG A 100 -5.20 6.78 -3.57
N SER A 101 -6.48 6.44 -3.74
CA SER A 101 -7.14 6.06 -5.01
C SER A 101 -6.56 4.83 -5.73
N SER A 102 -5.27 4.55 -5.60
CA SER A 102 -4.62 3.33 -6.08
C SER A 102 -4.90 2.16 -5.12
N PRO A 103 -5.13 0.92 -5.58
CA PRO A 103 -5.50 -0.19 -4.71
C PRO A 103 -4.34 -0.68 -3.84
N LEU A 104 -4.69 -1.13 -2.63
CA LEU A 104 -3.79 -1.85 -1.71
C LEU A 104 -4.62 -2.82 -0.89
N VAL A 105 -4.15 -4.05 -0.79
CA VAL A 105 -4.75 -5.12 0.02
C VAL A 105 -3.65 -5.85 0.77
N VAL A 106 -3.96 -6.31 1.98
CA VAL A 106 -3.07 -7.13 2.79
C VAL A 106 -3.60 -8.56 2.81
N GLY A 107 -2.75 -9.55 2.51
CA GLY A 107 -3.05 -10.97 2.74
C GLY A 107 -2.52 -11.43 4.10
N LEU A 108 -3.35 -12.13 4.86
CA LEU A 108 -3.00 -12.66 6.19
C LEU A 108 -2.59 -14.12 6.09
N GLY A 109 -1.29 -14.40 6.18
CA GLY A 109 -0.73 -15.75 6.16
C GLY A 109 -0.38 -16.29 7.56
N GLU A 110 0.25 -17.44 7.60
CA GLU A 110 0.75 -18.06 8.83
C GLU A 110 2.24 -17.78 8.99
N GLY A 111 2.59 -16.85 9.89
CA GLY A 111 3.97 -16.42 10.10
C GLY A 111 4.52 -15.51 8.99
N GLU A 112 3.68 -15.09 8.09
CA GLU A 112 3.98 -14.13 7.04
C GLU A 112 2.71 -13.37 6.63
N ASN A 113 2.87 -12.15 6.16
CA ASN A 113 1.78 -11.35 5.60
C ASN A 113 2.21 -10.77 4.25
N PHE A 114 1.25 -10.50 3.40
CA PHE A 114 1.46 -10.09 2.02
C PHE A 114 0.87 -8.71 1.77
N LEU A 115 1.48 -7.96 0.86
CA LEU A 115 0.97 -6.69 0.35
C LEU A 115 0.89 -6.75 -1.16
N GLY A 116 -0.24 -6.39 -1.71
CA GLY A 116 -0.46 -6.36 -3.16
C GLY A 116 -1.47 -5.30 -3.57
N SER A 117 -1.51 -4.99 -4.85
CA SER A 117 -2.57 -4.16 -5.43
C SER A 117 -3.85 -4.96 -5.70
N ASP A 118 -3.75 -6.29 -5.73
CA ASP A 118 -4.85 -7.22 -5.94
C ASP A 118 -4.62 -8.50 -5.14
N VAL A 119 -5.69 -9.18 -4.73
CA VAL A 119 -5.65 -10.46 -4.03
C VAL A 119 -4.96 -11.58 -4.82
N LEU A 120 -4.96 -11.46 -6.14
CA LEU A 120 -4.24 -12.39 -7.03
C LEU A 120 -2.75 -12.49 -6.72
N ALA A 121 -2.17 -11.45 -6.12
CA ALA A 121 -0.75 -11.42 -5.77
C ALA A 121 -0.39 -12.46 -4.68
N PHE A 122 -1.36 -12.90 -3.87
CA PHE A 122 -1.11 -13.79 -2.73
C PHE A 122 -2.17 -14.88 -2.51
N VAL A 123 -3.17 -14.99 -3.38
CA VAL A 123 -4.27 -15.95 -3.19
C VAL A 123 -3.83 -17.42 -3.15
N GLU A 124 -2.68 -17.76 -3.74
CA GLU A 124 -2.09 -19.10 -3.64
C GLU A 124 -1.53 -19.39 -2.23
N HIS A 125 -1.33 -18.37 -1.40
CA HIS A 125 -0.76 -18.48 -0.06
C HIS A 125 -1.83 -18.32 1.04
N THR A 126 -2.81 -17.44 0.81
CA THR A 126 -3.89 -17.20 1.77
C THR A 126 -5.13 -16.64 1.09
N ASN A 127 -6.30 -17.05 1.60
CA ASN A 127 -7.61 -16.51 1.21
C ASN A 127 -8.12 -15.42 2.19
N ARG A 128 -7.39 -15.16 3.28
CA ARG A 128 -7.74 -14.11 4.24
C ARG A 128 -7.11 -12.79 3.82
N ALA A 129 -7.92 -11.75 3.72
CA ALA A 129 -7.44 -10.45 3.31
C ALA A 129 -7.97 -9.33 4.20
N VAL A 130 -7.25 -8.20 4.23
CA VAL A 130 -7.65 -6.96 4.88
C VAL A 130 -7.78 -5.87 3.82
N GLU A 131 -8.94 -5.23 3.79
CA GLU A 131 -9.16 -4.04 2.97
C GLU A 131 -8.47 -2.82 3.61
N ILE A 132 -7.67 -2.10 2.80
CA ILE A 132 -7.10 -0.82 3.21
C ILE A 132 -7.92 0.30 2.58
N GLY A 133 -8.52 1.11 3.41
CA GLY A 133 -9.37 2.24 3.01
C GLY A 133 -8.58 3.41 2.41
N GLN A 134 -9.34 4.41 1.95
CA GLN A 134 -8.79 5.63 1.38
C GLN A 134 -7.96 6.40 2.43
N ASP A 135 -6.74 6.80 2.07
CA ASP A 135 -5.80 7.56 2.90
C ASP A 135 -5.38 6.87 4.21
N GLN A 136 -5.73 5.59 4.39
CA GLN A 136 -5.24 4.81 5.51
C GLN A 136 -3.75 4.44 5.34
N ILE A 137 -3.09 4.28 6.47
CA ILE A 137 -1.75 3.72 6.57
C ILE A 137 -1.86 2.32 7.19
N VAL A 138 -1.03 1.42 6.75
CA VAL A 138 -0.93 0.08 7.33
C VAL A 138 0.52 -0.21 7.72
N VAL A 139 0.69 -0.78 8.90
CA VAL A 139 1.96 -1.36 9.38
C VAL A 139 1.81 -2.87 9.33
N VAL A 140 2.74 -3.51 8.65
CA VAL A 140 2.72 -4.96 8.42
C VAL A 140 4.04 -5.56 8.90
N SER A 141 3.93 -6.56 9.77
CA SER A 141 5.02 -7.46 10.15
C SER A 141 4.71 -8.89 9.71
N ALA A 142 5.56 -9.84 10.01
CA ALA A 142 5.29 -11.25 9.71
C ALA A 142 4.07 -11.80 10.45
N THR A 143 3.72 -11.25 11.61
CA THR A 143 2.67 -11.80 12.48
C THR A 143 1.46 -10.89 12.65
N ASP A 144 1.63 -9.58 12.42
CA ASP A 144 0.63 -8.60 12.80
C ASP A 144 0.40 -7.54 11.72
N VAL A 145 -0.82 -7.01 11.69
CA VAL A 145 -1.24 -5.93 10.82
C VAL A 145 -1.94 -4.86 11.64
N THR A 146 -1.47 -3.62 11.55
CA THR A 146 -2.11 -2.46 12.17
C THR A 146 -2.59 -1.50 11.10
N VAL A 147 -3.89 -1.22 11.05
CA VAL A 147 -4.48 -0.22 10.15
C VAL A 147 -4.67 1.09 10.93
N ILE A 148 -4.32 2.20 10.31
CA ILE A 148 -4.31 3.53 10.92
C ILE A 148 -5.08 4.48 10.01
N ASP A 149 -6.10 5.12 10.57
CA ASP A 149 -6.90 6.13 9.87
C ASP A 149 -6.09 7.42 9.60
N PRO A 150 -6.55 8.28 8.68
CA PRO A 150 -5.86 9.54 8.33
C PRO A 150 -5.62 10.45 9.53
N ASP A 151 -6.48 10.41 10.55
CA ASP A 151 -6.31 11.18 11.81
C ASP A 151 -5.21 10.62 12.71
N GLY A 152 -4.70 9.41 12.42
CA GLY A 152 -3.67 8.71 13.19
C GLY A 152 -4.23 7.72 14.21
N THR A 153 -5.53 7.48 14.24
CA THR A 153 -6.14 6.52 15.14
C THR A 153 -6.00 5.10 14.59
N PRO A 154 -5.44 4.15 15.35
CA PRO A 154 -5.48 2.74 14.99
C PRO A 154 -6.94 2.23 14.97
N VAL A 155 -7.28 1.48 13.92
CA VAL A 155 -8.61 0.91 13.73
C VAL A 155 -8.55 -0.60 13.53
N ALA A 156 -9.65 -1.28 13.85
CA ALA A 156 -9.74 -2.71 13.62
C ALA A 156 -9.66 -3.00 12.10
N PRO A 157 -8.78 -3.91 11.66
CA PRO A 157 -8.72 -4.33 10.27
C PRO A 157 -10.06 -4.88 9.80
N LYS A 158 -10.48 -4.50 8.60
CA LYS A 158 -11.65 -5.09 7.93
C LYS A 158 -11.21 -6.36 7.21
N GLU A 159 -11.24 -7.47 7.92
CA GLU A 159 -10.92 -8.77 7.34
C GLU A 159 -12.08 -9.30 6.51
N TYR A 160 -11.74 -9.99 5.42
CA TYR A 160 -12.69 -10.73 4.58
C TYR A 160 -12.01 -11.97 4.00
N GLU A 161 -12.82 -12.96 3.66
CA GLU A 161 -12.35 -14.12 2.92
C GLU A 161 -12.52 -13.87 1.42
N VAL A 162 -11.46 -14.16 0.68
CA VAL A 162 -11.46 -14.11 -0.78
C VAL A 162 -12.11 -15.39 -1.28
N ASP A 163 -13.32 -15.28 -1.83
CA ASP A 163 -13.97 -16.39 -2.53
C ASP A 163 -13.32 -16.51 -3.92
N PHE A 164 -12.21 -17.22 -3.95
CA PHE A 164 -11.42 -17.36 -5.15
C PHE A 164 -11.27 -18.82 -5.54
N SER A 165 -11.86 -19.20 -6.67
CA SER A 165 -11.48 -20.44 -7.33
C SER A 165 -10.07 -20.25 -7.91
N ALA A 166 -9.12 -21.10 -7.54
CA ALA A 166 -7.74 -21.08 -8.05
C ALA A 166 -7.67 -21.04 -9.59
N ASP A 167 -8.73 -21.45 -10.26
CA ASP A 167 -8.90 -21.39 -11.72
C ASP A 167 -8.83 -19.96 -12.27
N ARG A 168 -9.23 -18.95 -11.50
CA ARG A 168 -9.14 -17.54 -11.94
C ARG A 168 -7.70 -16.98 -11.91
N ALA A 169 -6.88 -17.48 -10.98
CA ALA A 169 -5.46 -17.09 -10.90
C ALA A 169 -4.60 -17.75 -11.97
N THR A 170 -5.08 -18.80 -12.62
CA THR A 170 -4.32 -19.52 -13.65
C THR A 170 -4.63 -19.01 -15.05
N LYS A 171 -3.74 -19.27 -15.98
CA LYS A 171 -3.96 -18.94 -17.40
C LYS A 171 -5.07 -19.77 -18.06
N ASN A 172 -5.59 -20.80 -17.39
CA ASN A 172 -6.65 -21.70 -17.90
C ASN A 172 -6.41 -22.19 -19.35
N GLY A 173 -5.16 -22.56 -19.65
CA GLY A 173 -4.75 -23.02 -20.97
C GLY A 173 -4.42 -21.94 -22.00
N TRP A 174 -4.59 -20.66 -21.66
CA TRP A 174 -4.21 -19.55 -22.52
C TRP A 174 -2.69 -19.30 -22.49
N PRO A 175 -2.06 -18.90 -23.59
CA PRO A 175 -0.63 -18.61 -23.65
C PRO A 175 -0.21 -17.44 -22.72
N THR A 176 -1.06 -16.42 -22.60
CA THR A 176 -0.83 -15.22 -21.80
C THR A 176 -2.07 -14.86 -20.98
N TYR A 177 -1.90 -14.14 -19.87
CA TYR A 177 -3.02 -13.57 -19.09
C TYR A 177 -3.83 -12.55 -19.92
N MET A 178 -3.16 -11.74 -20.71
CA MET A 178 -3.81 -10.77 -21.60
C MET A 178 -4.79 -11.43 -22.56
N GLU A 179 -4.39 -12.56 -23.18
CA GLU A 179 -5.27 -13.27 -24.10
C GLU A 179 -6.47 -13.89 -23.38
N LYS A 180 -6.24 -14.47 -22.19
CA LYS A 180 -7.31 -14.93 -21.31
C LYS A 180 -8.30 -13.81 -21.00
N GLU A 181 -7.82 -12.67 -20.50
CA GLU A 181 -8.64 -11.51 -20.11
C GLU A 181 -9.44 -10.94 -21.29
N ILE A 182 -8.85 -10.89 -22.50
CA ILE A 182 -9.57 -10.47 -23.71
C ILE A 182 -10.77 -11.38 -23.97
N HIS A 183 -10.60 -12.69 -23.83
CA HIS A 183 -11.68 -13.65 -24.07
C HIS A 183 -12.71 -13.70 -22.94
N GLU A 184 -12.35 -13.33 -21.71
CA GLU A 184 -13.26 -13.26 -20.56
C GLU A 184 -14.06 -11.94 -20.50
N GLN A 185 -13.72 -10.93 -21.31
CA GLN A 185 -14.43 -9.64 -21.31
C GLN A 185 -15.95 -9.73 -21.45
N PRO A 186 -16.54 -10.55 -22.34
CA PRO A 186 -17.99 -10.62 -22.48
C PRO A 186 -18.68 -11.07 -21.17
N GLU A 187 -18.10 -12.04 -20.47
CA GLU A 187 -18.60 -12.53 -19.20
C GLU A 187 -18.42 -11.50 -18.07
N ALA A 188 -17.24 -10.88 -17.98
CA ALA A 188 -16.93 -9.86 -16.99
C ALA A 188 -17.83 -8.61 -17.14
N VAL A 189 -18.05 -8.16 -18.38
CA VAL A 189 -18.97 -7.05 -18.67
C VAL A 189 -20.41 -7.45 -18.33
N GLY A 190 -20.83 -8.66 -18.71
CA GLY A 190 -22.16 -9.18 -18.38
C GLY A 190 -22.40 -9.22 -16.86
N ALA A 191 -21.44 -9.74 -16.08
CA ALA A 191 -21.52 -9.78 -14.63
C ALA A 191 -21.57 -8.37 -14.01
N THR A 192 -20.77 -7.44 -14.53
CA THR A 192 -20.76 -6.03 -14.06
C THR A 192 -22.08 -5.32 -14.32
N LEU A 193 -22.76 -5.66 -15.38
CA LEU A 193 -24.03 -5.02 -15.80
C LEU A 193 -25.26 -5.69 -15.18
N ALA A 194 -25.16 -6.96 -14.74
CA ALA A 194 -26.30 -7.76 -14.27
C ALA A 194 -27.11 -7.08 -13.16
N ASP A 195 -26.43 -6.36 -12.25
CA ASP A 195 -27.07 -5.63 -11.13
C ASP A 195 -27.36 -4.15 -11.44
N ARG A 196 -27.06 -3.67 -12.64
CA ARG A 196 -27.14 -2.24 -13.00
C ARG A 196 -28.11 -1.94 -14.14
N ILE A 197 -28.58 -2.96 -14.83
CA ILE A 197 -29.56 -2.84 -15.90
C ILE A 197 -30.81 -3.56 -15.46
N ASP A 198 -31.86 -2.80 -15.12
CA ASP A 198 -33.22 -3.35 -14.96
C ASP A 198 -33.66 -3.93 -16.30
N SER A 199 -33.92 -5.24 -16.29
CA SER A 199 -34.57 -5.91 -17.41
C SER A 199 -36.03 -5.43 -17.46
N HIS A 200 -36.33 -4.41 -18.28
CA HIS A 200 -37.67 -4.04 -18.69
C HIS A 200 -38.13 -4.92 -19.85
#